data_e75b3dc3e89cbfda51204ad16d93f190
#
_entry.id   e75b3dc3e89cbfda51204ad16d93f190
#
_cell.length_a   1.000
_cell.length_b   1.000
_cell.length_c   1.000
_cell.angle_alpha   90.00
_cell.angle_beta   90.00
_cell.angle_gamma   90.00
#
_symmetry.space_group_name_H-M   'P 1'
#
loop_
_entity.id
_entity.type
_entity.pdbx_description
1 polymer ?
#
loop_
_entity_poly.entity_id
_entity_poly.type
_entity_poly.pdbx_seq_one_letter_code
_entity_poly.pdbx_strand_id
1 'polypeptide(L)'
;MRLLIFFCLILLFNCEDKQTKAKVREVKIVTIDTAKAKPEVKEIVIDSSKLTLEERYLPLNDDNAMDFFAQYGKENPENKIRIYTKFGNIDIQLFKKTKYHRANFIFLTKNKIFDGTQFHRVVKNFVIQGGNSDDVKVVKKRRKIGRYLLPPDVRYGYKHRRGTISIPSGEIKNAYKLASPFEFFITQRNQFHLDGEYTAFGRVIKGLDVIDKIADQVVDGGHWPRHNIYIDKVVVLD
;
A
#
# COMPACT_ATOMS: atom_id res chain seq x y z
N MET A 1 14.72 -71.96 -6.95
CA MET A 1 14.88 -70.86 -6.01
C MET A 1 15.59 -69.74 -6.76
N ARG A 2 14.81 -68.82 -7.37
CA ARG A 2 15.35 -67.75 -8.22
C ARG A 2 15.27 -66.41 -7.44
N LEU A 3 16.46 -65.86 -7.19
CA LEU A 3 16.65 -64.56 -6.52
C LEU A 3 16.49 -63.45 -7.55
N LEU A 4 15.45 -62.62 -7.39
CA LEU A 4 15.23 -61.41 -8.19
C LEU A 4 15.84 -60.23 -7.45
N ILE A 5 16.95 -59.71 -7.99
CA ILE A 5 17.59 -58.47 -7.53
C ILE A 5 16.87 -57.31 -8.17
N PHE A 6 16.20 -56.49 -7.35
CA PHE A 6 15.58 -55.23 -7.78
C PHE A 6 16.66 -54.15 -7.76
N PHE A 7 17.03 -53.66 -8.94
CA PHE A 7 17.94 -52.54 -9.12
C PHE A 7 17.11 -51.23 -9.02
N CYS A 8 17.23 -50.53 -7.90
CA CYS A 8 16.57 -49.25 -7.69
C CYS A 8 17.40 -48.15 -8.33
N LEU A 9 16.96 -47.68 -9.52
CA LEU A 9 17.58 -46.56 -10.23
C LEU A 9 17.13 -45.24 -9.58
N ILE A 10 18.01 -44.62 -8.80
CA ILE A 10 17.79 -43.29 -8.23
C ILE A 10 18.06 -42.27 -9.33
N LEU A 11 16.99 -41.72 -9.91
CA LEU A 11 17.05 -40.52 -10.76
C LEU A 11 17.18 -39.30 -9.87
N LEU A 12 18.39 -38.75 -9.78
CA LEU A 12 18.65 -37.43 -9.24
C LEU A 12 18.08 -36.38 -10.23
N PHE A 13 16.93 -35.84 -9.93
CA PHE A 13 16.45 -34.64 -10.61
C PHE A 13 17.26 -33.43 -10.10
N ASN A 14 18.16 -33.01 -10.98
CA ASN A 14 18.86 -31.73 -10.82
C ASN A 14 17.84 -30.61 -11.04
N CYS A 15 17.42 -29.95 -9.96
CA CYS A 15 16.59 -28.77 -10.03
C CYS A 15 17.47 -27.57 -10.39
N GLU A 16 17.62 -27.28 -11.67
CA GLU A 16 18.18 -26.02 -12.12
C GLU A 16 17.24 -24.89 -11.72
N ASP A 17 17.69 -24.06 -10.80
CA ASP A 17 17.07 -22.77 -10.47
C ASP A 17 17.04 -21.91 -11.75
N LYS A 18 15.90 -21.87 -12.41
CA LYS A 18 15.63 -20.87 -13.45
C LYS A 18 15.52 -19.50 -12.78
N GLN A 19 16.64 -18.80 -12.69
CA GLN A 19 16.64 -17.37 -12.49
C GLN A 19 15.72 -16.73 -13.53
N THR A 20 14.59 -16.22 -13.07
CA THR A 20 13.63 -15.47 -13.88
C THR A 20 14.32 -14.21 -14.37
N LYS A 21 14.83 -14.24 -15.60
CA LYS A 21 15.35 -13.05 -16.28
C LYS A 21 14.24 -12.01 -16.31
N ALA A 22 14.49 -10.86 -15.71
CA ALA A 22 13.57 -9.73 -15.73
C ALA A 22 13.19 -9.43 -17.20
N LYS A 23 11.88 -9.48 -17.48
CA LYS A 23 11.33 -9.19 -18.81
C LYS A 23 11.55 -7.72 -19.10
N VAL A 24 12.47 -7.40 -20.01
CA VAL A 24 12.70 -6.02 -20.47
C VAL A 24 11.41 -5.53 -21.13
N ARG A 25 10.75 -4.54 -20.53
CA ARG A 25 9.63 -3.84 -21.16
C ARG A 25 10.19 -2.81 -22.14
N GLU A 26 9.98 -3.01 -23.43
CA GLU A 26 10.21 -2.00 -24.44
C GLU A 26 9.16 -0.89 -24.29
N VAL A 27 9.60 0.33 -23.98
CA VAL A 27 8.74 1.51 -23.95
C VAL A 27 8.89 2.21 -25.31
N LYS A 28 7.88 2.13 -26.16
CA LYS A 28 7.81 2.89 -27.41
C LYS A 28 7.35 4.33 -27.12
N ILE A 29 8.24 5.28 -27.20
CA ILE A 29 7.91 6.70 -27.17
C ILE A 29 7.79 7.17 -28.61
N VAL A 30 6.58 7.58 -29.02
CA VAL A 30 6.34 8.20 -30.34
C VAL A 30 6.43 9.72 -30.16
N THR A 31 7.51 10.32 -30.59
CA THR A 31 7.60 11.78 -30.76
C THR A 31 7.06 12.15 -32.15
N ILE A 32 5.97 12.89 -32.19
CA ILE A 32 5.42 13.42 -33.42
C ILE A 32 6.05 14.79 -33.66
N ASP A 33 6.96 14.88 -34.63
CA ASP A 33 7.49 16.15 -35.11
C ASP A 33 6.64 16.60 -36.32
N THR A 34 6.05 17.78 -36.22
CA THR A 34 5.03 18.31 -37.17
C THR A 34 5.65 19.06 -38.33
N ALA A 35 6.72 18.60 -38.96
CA ALA A 35 7.24 19.16 -40.19
C ALA A 35 7.78 18.05 -41.12
N LYS A 36 6.96 17.70 -42.12
CA LYS A 36 7.31 16.98 -43.36
C LYS A 36 8.59 16.14 -43.35
N ALA A 37 8.59 15.00 -42.71
CA ALA A 37 9.49 13.90 -42.98
C ALA A 37 8.85 12.58 -42.48
N LYS A 38 9.08 11.48 -43.19
CA LYS A 38 8.70 10.14 -42.75
C LYS A 38 9.19 9.93 -41.29
N PRO A 39 8.34 9.51 -40.35
CA PRO A 39 8.79 9.36 -38.95
C PRO A 39 9.88 8.26 -38.86
N GLU A 40 11.09 8.69 -38.65
CA GLU A 40 12.19 7.79 -38.29
C GLU A 40 12.00 7.38 -36.79
N VAL A 41 11.51 6.17 -36.56
CA VAL A 41 11.37 5.62 -35.20
C VAL A 41 12.76 5.28 -34.71
N LYS A 42 13.38 6.18 -33.95
CA LYS A 42 14.60 5.86 -33.21
C LYS A 42 14.22 5.00 -32.03
N GLU A 43 14.64 3.75 -32.07
CA GLU A 43 14.49 2.84 -30.95
C GLU A 43 15.50 3.24 -29.87
N ILE A 44 15.01 3.87 -28.78
CA ILE A 44 15.84 4.21 -27.63
C ILE A 44 15.84 3.00 -26.70
N VAL A 45 16.89 2.24 -26.73
CA VAL A 45 17.12 1.16 -25.76
C VAL A 45 17.53 1.80 -24.42
N ILE A 46 16.57 1.86 -23.48
CA ILE A 46 16.84 2.34 -22.13
C ILE A 46 17.39 1.16 -21.33
N ASP A 47 18.62 1.28 -20.86
CA ASP A 47 19.21 0.32 -19.92
C ASP A 47 18.46 0.38 -18.59
N SER A 48 17.57 -0.56 -18.37
CA SER A 48 16.71 -0.63 -17.19
C SER A 48 17.52 -0.79 -15.87
N SER A 49 18.79 -1.17 -15.94
CA SER A 49 19.66 -1.28 -14.77
C SER A 49 20.07 0.09 -14.19
N LYS A 50 19.95 1.15 -14.99
CA LYS A 50 20.30 2.54 -14.60
C LYS A 50 19.11 3.35 -14.09
N LEU A 51 17.89 2.82 -14.22
CA LEU A 51 16.68 3.48 -13.76
C LEU A 51 16.47 3.26 -12.25
N THR A 52 16.00 4.31 -11.58
CA THR A 52 15.48 4.17 -10.21
C THR A 52 14.30 3.20 -10.17
N LEU A 53 13.95 2.74 -8.98
CA LEU A 53 12.82 1.84 -8.82
C LEU A 53 11.50 2.50 -9.30
N GLU A 54 11.30 3.78 -8.96
CA GLU A 54 10.15 4.56 -9.38
C GLU A 54 10.11 4.74 -10.91
N GLU A 55 11.20 5.08 -11.55
CA GLU A 55 11.26 5.23 -13.02
C GLU A 55 10.96 3.92 -13.75
N ARG A 56 11.29 2.78 -13.12
CA ARG A 56 11.04 1.45 -13.70
C ARG A 56 9.58 1.00 -13.60
N TYR A 57 8.90 1.37 -12.51
CA TYR A 57 7.59 0.80 -12.16
C TYR A 57 6.43 1.78 -12.26
N LEU A 58 6.64 3.10 -12.09
CA LEU A 58 5.55 4.07 -12.14
C LEU A 58 5.04 4.31 -13.57
N PRO A 59 3.73 4.48 -13.76
CA PRO A 59 2.68 4.34 -12.76
C PRO A 59 2.42 2.88 -12.37
N LEU A 60 2.12 2.64 -11.08
CA LEU A 60 1.81 1.31 -10.55
C LEU A 60 0.42 0.84 -11.05
N ASN A 61 0.31 -0.46 -11.24
CA ASN A 61 -0.93 -1.17 -11.57
C ASN A 61 -0.99 -2.53 -10.88
N ASP A 62 -2.06 -3.29 -11.04
CA ASP A 62 -2.25 -4.58 -10.38
C ASP A 62 -1.19 -5.62 -10.78
N ASP A 63 -0.57 -5.50 -11.97
CA ASP A 63 0.45 -6.44 -12.46
C ASP A 63 1.83 -6.19 -11.86
N ASN A 64 2.18 -4.92 -11.56
CA ASN A 64 3.54 -4.56 -11.18
C ASN A 64 3.70 -4.07 -9.73
N ALA A 65 2.59 -3.73 -9.04
CA ALA A 65 2.66 -3.13 -7.72
C ALA A 65 3.27 -4.07 -6.66
N MET A 66 3.00 -5.37 -6.74
CA MET A 66 3.53 -6.31 -5.74
C MET A 66 5.03 -6.50 -5.89
N ASP A 67 5.56 -6.57 -7.12
CA ASP A 67 6.99 -6.64 -7.39
C ASP A 67 7.70 -5.36 -6.93
N PHE A 68 7.10 -4.21 -7.25
CA PHE A 68 7.58 -2.93 -6.75
C PHE A 68 7.68 -2.91 -5.23
N PHE A 69 6.59 -3.22 -4.49
CA PHE A 69 6.60 -3.17 -3.03
C PHE A 69 7.45 -4.26 -2.38
N ALA A 70 7.65 -5.40 -3.05
CA ALA A 70 8.58 -6.42 -2.58
C ALA A 70 10.03 -5.91 -2.56
N GLN A 71 10.43 -5.16 -3.58
CA GLN A 71 11.76 -4.56 -3.68
C GLN A 71 11.84 -3.28 -2.83
N TYR A 72 10.91 -2.34 -2.99
CA TYR A 72 10.86 -1.09 -2.23
C TYR A 72 10.91 -1.32 -0.72
N GLY A 73 10.18 -2.31 -0.23
CA GLY A 73 10.15 -2.62 1.19
C GLY A 73 11.45 -3.20 1.76
N LYS A 74 12.34 -3.74 0.92
CA LYS A 74 13.71 -4.15 1.33
C LYS A 74 14.63 -2.94 1.42
N GLU A 75 14.52 -2.01 0.47
CA GLU A 75 15.32 -0.79 0.40
C GLU A 75 14.88 0.26 1.43
N ASN A 76 13.61 0.18 1.88
CA ASN A 76 13.00 1.10 2.83
C ASN A 76 12.48 0.33 4.06
N PRO A 77 13.36 -0.03 5.01
CA PRO A 77 13.01 -0.88 6.16
C PRO A 77 12.28 -0.14 7.29
N GLU A 78 12.11 1.16 7.20
CA GLU A 78 11.47 2.00 8.22
C GLU A 78 10.07 1.48 8.56
N ASN A 79 9.68 1.65 9.80
CA ASN A 79 8.40 1.15 10.28
C ASN A 79 7.71 2.03 11.33
N LYS A 80 8.15 3.26 11.47
CA LYS A 80 7.49 4.24 12.33
C LYS A 80 7.09 5.44 11.50
N ILE A 81 5.88 5.95 11.71
CA ILE A 81 5.37 7.14 11.06
C ILE A 81 4.67 8.04 12.08
N ARG A 82 4.54 9.31 11.75
CA ARG A 82 3.73 10.28 12.50
C ARG A 82 2.73 10.97 11.58
N ILE A 83 1.47 10.97 11.99
CA ILE A 83 0.39 11.72 11.38
C ILE A 83 0.22 13.01 12.20
N TYR A 84 0.23 14.15 11.53
CA TYR A 84 -0.01 15.47 12.13
C TYR A 84 -1.44 15.91 11.84
N THR A 85 -2.14 16.37 12.86
CA THR A 85 -3.50 16.91 12.78
C THR A 85 -3.65 18.11 13.72
N LYS A 86 -4.68 18.92 13.52
CA LYS A 86 -5.02 20.01 14.45
C LYS A 86 -5.32 19.54 15.89
N PHE A 87 -5.66 18.25 16.08
CA PHE A 87 -5.95 17.66 17.41
C PHE A 87 -4.70 17.11 18.11
N GLY A 88 -3.56 17.07 17.43
CA GLY A 88 -2.30 16.54 17.90
C GLY A 88 -1.69 15.52 16.94
N ASN A 89 -0.64 14.84 17.41
CA ASN A 89 0.12 13.90 16.62
C ASN A 89 -0.24 12.45 16.98
N ILE A 90 -0.27 11.58 15.96
CA ILE A 90 -0.47 10.14 16.14
C ILE A 90 0.78 9.42 15.63
N ASP A 91 1.52 8.77 16.54
CA ASP A 91 2.69 7.96 16.17
C ASP A 91 2.26 6.51 16.02
N ILE A 92 2.64 5.91 14.92
CA ILE A 92 2.23 4.55 14.55
C ILE A 92 3.47 3.71 14.27
N GLN A 93 3.49 2.51 14.84
CA GLN A 93 4.44 1.45 14.49
C GLN A 93 3.79 0.52 13.48
N LEU A 94 4.35 0.42 12.28
CA LEU A 94 3.93 -0.50 11.23
C LEU A 94 4.51 -1.90 11.50
N PHE A 95 3.74 -2.95 11.17
CA PHE A 95 4.18 -4.32 11.36
C PHE A 95 5.09 -4.78 10.23
N LYS A 96 6.26 -5.32 10.58
CA LYS A 96 7.25 -5.80 9.59
C LYS A 96 6.74 -6.99 8.78
N LYS A 97 5.89 -7.85 9.37
CA LYS A 97 5.37 -9.06 8.71
C LYS A 97 4.39 -8.74 7.58
N THR A 98 3.56 -7.71 7.71
CA THR A 98 2.67 -7.23 6.64
C THR A 98 3.45 -6.35 5.64
N LYS A 99 4.43 -6.96 4.98
CA LYS A 99 5.51 -6.29 4.23
C LYS A 99 5.00 -5.37 3.12
N TYR A 100 3.98 -5.79 2.36
CA TYR A 100 3.44 -4.99 1.26
C TYR A 100 2.68 -3.76 1.76
N HIS A 101 1.86 -3.92 2.80
CA HIS A 101 1.11 -2.82 3.42
C HIS A 101 2.05 -1.80 4.07
N ARG A 102 3.09 -2.28 4.78
CA ARG A 102 4.13 -1.41 5.34
C ARG A 102 4.85 -0.65 4.22
N ALA A 103 5.34 -1.35 3.19
CA ALA A 103 6.06 -0.74 2.08
C ALA A 103 5.21 0.28 1.34
N ASN A 104 3.93 -0.04 1.06
CA ASN A 104 2.97 0.87 0.46
C ASN A 104 2.80 2.14 1.32
N PHE A 105 2.57 1.99 2.62
CA PHE A 105 2.33 3.14 3.49
C PHE A 105 3.57 4.03 3.59
N ILE A 106 4.78 3.47 3.71
CA ILE A 106 6.04 4.21 3.69
C ILE A 106 6.24 4.93 2.36
N PHE A 107 6.01 4.25 1.23
CA PHE A 107 6.11 4.82 -0.12
C PHE A 107 5.18 6.03 -0.29
N LEU A 108 3.90 5.87 0.06
CA LEU A 108 2.91 6.94 -0.05
C LEU A 108 3.23 8.11 0.90
N THR A 109 3.78 7.83 2.08
CA THR A 109 4.24 8.84 3.04
C THR A 109 5.42 9.64 2.47
N LYS A 110 6.46 8.98 1.96
CA LYS A 110 7.62 9.64 1.36
C LYS A 110 7.23 10.49 0.14
N ASN A 111 6.22 10.06 -0.62
CA ASN A 111 5.66 10.80 -1.76
C ASN A 111 4.59 11.84 -1.37
N LYS A 112 4.39 12.08 -0.06
CA LYS A 112 3.44 13.10 0.47
C LYS A 112 2.02 12.93 -0.07
N ILE A 113 1.57 11.68 -0.26
CA ILE A 113 0.23 11.37 -0.81
C ILE A 113 -0.86 11.60 0.23
N PHE A 114 -0.52 11.45 1.51
CA PHE A 114 -1.46 11.67 2.62
C PHE A 114 -1.55 13.14 3.04
N ASP A 115 -0.61 14.00 2.62
CA ASP A 115 -0.59 15.42 2.99
C ASP A 115 -1.79 16.15 2.38
N GLY A 116 -2.58 16.82 3.23
CA GLY A 116 -3.81 17.52 2.85
C GLY A 116 -5.01 16.60 2.60
N THR A 117 -4.90 15.30 2.88
CA THR A 117 -6.06 14.40 2.94
C THR A 117 -6.82 14.62 4.26
N GLN A 118 -7.91 13.90 4.47
CA GLN A 118 -8.73 14.08 5.65
C GLN A 118 -9.24 12.77 6.24
N PHE A 119 -9.62 12.82 7.51
CA PHE A 119 -10.46 11.80 8.12
C PHE A 119 -11.88 12.02 7.63
N HIS A 120 -12.27 11.29 6.60
CA HIS A 120 -13.53 11.46 5.88
C HIS A 120 -14.68 10.60 6.41
N ARG A 121 -14.39 9.63 7.28
CA ARG A 121 -15.41 8.82 7.96
C ARG A 121 -15.01 8.61 9.41
N VAL A 122 -15.88 9.01 10.32
CA VAL A 122 -15.67 8.93 11.77
C VAL A 122 -16.88 8.26 12.41
N VAL A 123 -16.66 7.12 13.06
CA VAL A 123 -17.72 6.40 13.78
C VAL A 123 -17.26 6.23 15.23
N LYS A 124 -17.94 6.93 16.14
CA LYS A 124 -17.63 6.89 17.57
C LYS A 124 -17.72 5.46 18.11
N ASN A 125 -16.79 5.09 18.98
CA ASN A 125 -16.60 3.75 19.55
C ASN A 125 -16.24 2.67 18.52
N PHE A 126 -15.96 3.05 17.26
CA PHE A 126 -15.60 2.13 16.19
C PHE A 126 -14.26 2.52 15.55
N VAL A 127 -14.28 3.33 14.51
CA VAL A 127 -13.08 3.69 13.74
C VAL A 127 -13.07 5.17 13.34
N ILE A 128 -11.86 5.68 13.10
CA ILE A 128 -11.62 6.87 12.30
C ILE A 128 -10.92 6.45 11.01
N GLN A 129 -11.50 6.77 9.84
CA GLN A 129 -11.00 6.40 8.52
C GLN A 129 -10.51 7.64 7.78
N GLY A 130 -9.30 7.57 7.27
CA GLY A 130 -8.62 8.69 6.62
C GLY A 130 -7.91 8.32 5.34
N GLY A 131 -7.26 9.32 4.77
CA GLY A 131 -6.46 9.17 3.56
C GLY A 131 -7.18 9.61 2.29
N ASN A 132 -8.47 9.93 2.31
CA ASN A 132 -9.21 10.44 1.15
C ASN A 132 -9.35 11.97 1.17
N SER A 133 -9.66 12.57 0.03
CA SER A 133 -9.86 14.01 -0.11
C SER A 133 -10.54 14.32 -1.45
N ASP A 134 -11.37 15.37 -1.43
CA ASP A 134 -11.99 15.95 -2.64
C ASP A 134 -11.05 16.92 -3.36
N ASP A 135 -9.87 17.21 -2.80
CA ASP A 135 -8.90 18.13 -3.42
C ASP A 135 -8.33 17.54 -4.71
N VAL A 136 -8.53 18.26 -5.82
CA VAL A 136 -8.00 17.91 -7.15
C VAL A 136 -6.47 17.71 -7.13
N LYS A 137 -5.75 18.40 -6.24
CA LYS A 137 -4.29 18.22 -6.11
C LYS A 137 -3.95 16.82 -5.59
N VAL A 138 -4.71 16.32 -4.62
CA VAL A 138 -4.56 14.95 -4.09
C VAL A 138 -4.86 13.93 -5.19
N VAL A 139 -5.96 14.11 -5.92
CA VAL A 139 -6.33 13.23 -7.03
C VAL A 139 -5.24 13.19 -8.12
N LYS A 140 -4.66 14.35 -8.48
CA LYS A 140 -3.55 14.42 -9.44
C LYS A 140 -2.30 13.70 -8.96
N LYS A 141 -1.95 13.83 -7.67
CA LYS A 141 -0.81 13.10 -7.07
C LYS A 141 -1.03 11.58 -7.15
N ARG A 142 -2.21 11.09 -6.77
CA ARG A 142 -2.55 9.65 -6.82
C ARG A 142 -2.49 9.08 -8.23
N ARG A 143 -2.95 9.83 -9.25
CA ARG A 143 -2.86 9.42 -10.66
C ARG A 143 -1.41 9.19 -11.12
N LYS A 144 -0.45 9.98 -10.60
CA LYS A 144 0.98 9.77 -10.90
C LYS A 144 1.52 8.50 -10.28
N ILE A 145 1.04 8.15 -9.07
CA ILE A 145 1.41 6.89 -8.42
C ILE A 145 0.86 5.70 -9.21
N GLY A 146 -0.38 5.79 -9.68
CA GLY A 146 -1.03 4.73 -10.44
C GLY A 146 -2.32 4.24 -9.80
N ARG A 147 -2.84 3.12 -10.30
CA ARG A 147 -4.06 2.47 -9.83
C ARG A 147 -3.79 0.99 -9.62
N TYR A 148 -3.83 0.55 -8.39
CA TYR A 148 -3.59 -0.83 -7.97
C TYR A 148 -4.36 -1.12 -6.69
N LEU A 149 -4.47 -2.39 -6.34
CA LEU A 149 -5.06 -2.87 -5.11
C LEU A 149 -4.04 -3.73 -4.33
N LEU A 150 -4.16 -3.74 -3.02
CA LEU A 150 -3.33 -4.57 -2.15
C LEU A 150 -4.07 -5.86 -1.79
N PRO A 151 -3.44 -7.03 -1.92
CA PRO A 151 -4.03 -8.27 -1.45
C PRO A 151 -4.13 -8.31 0.07
N PRO A 152 -5.14 -8.99 0.64
CA PRO A 152 -5.26 -9.13 2.09
C PRO A 152 -4.06 -9.92 2.66
N ASP A 153 -3.60 -9.54 3.84
CA ASP A 153 -2.53 -10.21 4.56
C ASP A 153 -2.91 -10.44 6.03
N VAL A 154 -3.94 -11.26 6.24
CA VAL A 154 -4.56 -11.56 7.55
C VAL A 154 -3.92 -12.76 8.27
N ARG A 155 -3.03 -13.50 7.58
CA ARG A 155 -2.42 -14.74 8.06
C ARG A 155 -1.63 -14.64 9.36
N TYR A 156 -1.20 -13.45 9.73
CA TYR A 156 -0.41 -13.25 10.96
C TYR A 156 -1.24 -13.13 12.23
N GLY A 157 -2.57 -13.15 12.13
CA GLY A 157 -3.48 -13.15 13.27
C GLY A 157 -3.45 -11.87 14.12
N TYR A 158 -3.01 -10.75 13.54
CA TYR A 158 -3.06 -9.46 14.24
C TYR A 158 -4.51 -9.09 14.55
N LYS A 159 -4.72 -8.62 15.79
CA LYS A 159 -6.05 -8.30 16.31
C LYS A 159 -6.36 -6.82 16.22
N HIS A 160 -7.62 -6.49 15.91
CA HIS A 160 -8.12 -5.12 15.89
C HIS A 160 -8.39 -4.62 17.32
N ARG A 161 -7.31 -4.42 18.06
CA ARG A 161 -7.36 -3.75 19.37
C ARG A 161 -7.44 -2.24 19.18
N ARG A 162 -7.79 -1.51 20.24
CA ARG A 162 -7.73 -0.05 20.25
C ARG A 162 -6.39 0.46 19.70
N GLY A 163 -6.44 1.37 18.72
CA GLY A 163 -5.26 1.94 18.06
C GLY A 163 -4.64 1.06 16.97
N THR A 164 -5.29 -0.04 16.55
CA THR A 164 -4.82 -0.80 15.38
C THR A 164 -5.11 -0.01 14.11
N ILE A 165 -4.11 0.16 13.24
CA ILE A 165 -4.28 0.70 11.90
C ILE A 165 -4.45 -0.44 10.90
N SER A 166 -5.45 -0.30 10.03
CA SER A 166 -5.83 -1.28 9.04
C SER A 166 -6.22 -0.61 7.74
N ILE A 167 -6.29 -1.40 6.66
CA ILE A 167 -6.65 -0.90 5.35
C ILE A 167 -8.09 -1.33 5.00
N PRO A 168 -8.94 -0.42 4.49
CA PRO A 168 -10.30 -0.76 4.09
C PRO A 168 -10.29 -1.53 2.77
N SER A 169 -11.20 -2.49 2.64
CA SER A 169 -11.52 -3.18 1.38
C SER A 169 -12.94 -2.81 0.95
N GLY A 170 -13.20 -2.77 -0.35
CA GLY A 170 -14.54 -2.57 -0.86
C GLY A 170 -15.44 -3.75 -0.50
N GLU A 171 -16.70 -3.49 -0.14
CA GLU A 171 -17.64 -4.52 0.28
C GLU A 171 -18.34 -5.18 -0.93
N ILE A 172 -18.57 -4.43 -2.01
CA ILE A 172 -19.36 -4.88 -3.15
C ILE A 172 -18.46 -5.51 -4.21
N LYS A 173 -18.79 -6.76 -4.60
CA LYS A 173 -18.09 -7.52 -5.66
C LYS A 173 -16.59 -7.67 -5.43
N ASN A 174 -16.14 -7.73 -4.17
CA ASN A 174 -14.75 -7.88 -3.77
C ASN A 174 -14.51 -9.20 -3.04
N ALA A 175 -14.72 -10.32 -3.73
CA ALA A 175 -14.55 -11.66 -3.17
C ALA A 175 -13.15 -11.92 -2.61
N TYR A 176 -12.13 -11.26 -3.17
CA TYR A 176 -10.74 -11.39 -2.75
C TYR A 176 -10.32 -10.38 -1.66
N LYS A 177 -11.24 -9.55 -1.18
CA LYS A 177 -10.99 -8.51 -0.15
C LYS A 177 -9.80 -7.61 -0.46
N LEU A 178 -9.61 -7.29 -1.75
CA LEU A 178 -8.56 -6.39 -2.20
C LEU A 178 -8.79 -4.99 -1.63
N ALA A 179 -7.73 -4.36 -1.17
CA ALA A 179 -7.80 -3.13 -0.39
C ALA A 179 -7.29 -1.91 -1.17
N SER A 180 -7.95 -0.75 -0.96
CA SER A 180 -7.50 0.53 -1.50
C SER A 180 -6.17 0.95 -0.87
N PRO A 181 -5.11 1.19 -1.66
CA PRO A 181 -3.80 1.53 -1.11
C PRO A 181 -3.74 2.92 -0.45
N PHE A 182 -4.69 3.80 -0.76
CA PHE A 182 -4.65 5.22 -0.39
C PHE A 182 -5.47 5.56 0.87
N GLU A 183 -6.17 4.58 1.43
CA GLU A 183 -7.00 4.79 2.60
C GLU A 183 -6.57 3.88 3.75
N PHE A 184 -6.87 4.31 4.96
CA PHE A 184 -6.64 3.54 6.17
C PHE A 184 -7.70 3.86 7.22
N PHE A 185 -7.88 2.98 8.19
CA PHE A 185 -8.67 3.28 9.37
C PHE A 185 -7.91 2.91 10.65
N ILE A 186 -8.22 3.60 11.73
CA ILE A 186 -7.67 3.35 13.07
C ILE A 186 -8.83 3.03 14.01
N THR A 187 -8.75 1.92 14.72
CA THR A 187 -9.78 1.51 15.67
C THR A 187 -9.73 2.36 16.94
N GLN A 188 -10.87 2.95 17.32
CA GLN A 188 -11.01 3.71 18.59
C GLN A 188 -11.16 2.76 19.77
N ARG A 189 -11.82 1.62 19.59
CA ARG A 189 -12.02 0.56 20.59
C ARG A 189 -11.60 -0.79 20.00
N ASN A 190 -11.60 -1.84 20.81
CA ASN A 190 -11.38 -3.20 20.30
C ASN A 190 -12.51 -3.58 19.36
N GLN A 191 -12.17 -4.08 18.16
CA GLN A 191 -13.09 -4.43 17.09
C GLN A 191 -12.78 -5.82 16.54
N PHE A 192 -12.87 -6.84 17.38
CA PHE A 192 -12.43 -8.21 17.05
C PHE A 192 -13.22 -8.85 15.91
N HIS A 193 -14.42 -8.34 15.58
CA HIS A 193 -15.19 -8.81 14.42
C HIS A 193 -14.53 -8.44 13.07
N LEU A 194 -13.55 -7.52 13.06
CA LEU A 194 -12.76 -7.18 11.89
C LEU A 194 -11.56 -8.13 11.69
N ASP A 195 -11.28 -9.00 12.67
CA ASP A 195 -10.15 -9.92 12.63
C ASP A 195 -10.34 -10.96 11.52
N GLY A 196 -9.32 -11.13 10.68
CA GLY A 196 -9.41 -12.00 9.50
C GLY A 196 -10.15 -11.39 8.31
N GLU A 197 -10.87 -10.28 8.49
CA GLU A 197 -11.60 -9.59 7.43
C GLU A 197 -10.76 -8.46 6.81
N TYR A 198 -10.03 -7.72 7.63
CA TYR A 198 -9.20 -6.59 7.21
C TYR A 198 -7.74 -6.80 7.63
N THR A 199 -6.81 -6.34 6.81
CA THR A 199 -5.40 -6.43 7.14
C THR A 199 -5.00 -5.36 8.16
N ALA A 200 -4.73 -5.80 9.38
CA ALA A 200 -4.08 -4.97 10.39
C ALA A 200 -2.57 -4.90 10.08
N PHE A 201 -2.03 -3.70 9.82
CA PHE A 201 -0.65 -3.54 9.41
C PHE A 201 0.19 -2.64 10.31
N GLY A 202 -0.37 -2.21 11.45
CA GLY A 202 0.34 -1.42 12.45
C GLY A 202 -0.50 -1.12 13.69
N ARG A 203 0.10 -0.39 14.60
CA ARG A 203 -0.56 0.05 15.85
C ARG A 203 -0.09 1.45 16.25
N VAL A 204 -0.96 2.21 16.85
CA VAL A 204 -0.66 3.48 17.49
C VAL A 204 0.20 3.23 18.74
N ILE A 205 1.32 3.94 18.84
CA ILE A 205 2.24 3.90 19.98
C ILE A 205 2.19 5.19 20.81
N LYS A 206 1.66 6.29 20.22
CA LYS A 206 1.41 7.58 20.89
C LYS A 206 0.25 8.30 20.23
N GLY A 207 -0.57 9.00 20.98
CA GLY A 207 -1.70 9.81 20.46
C GLY A 207 -3.03 9.05 20.42
N LEU A 208 -3.25 8.08 21.29
CA LEU A 208 -4.56 7.43 21.46
C LEU A 208 -5.65 8.44 21.91
N ASP A 209 -5.29 9.47 22.68
CA ASP A 209 -6.16 10.58 23.03
C ASP A 209 -6.55 11.44 21.83
N VAL A 210 -5.66 11.56 20.85
CA VAL A 210 -5.94 12.27 19.58
C VAL A 210 -7.00 11.53 18.79
N ILE A 211 -6.95 10.19 18.76
CA ILE A 211 -7.99 9.36 18.12
C ILE A 211 -9.34 9.61 18.78
N ASP A 212 -9.39 9.66 20.12
CA ASP A 212 -10.64 9.95 20.84
C ASP A 212 -11.17 11.36 20.52
N LYS A 213 -10.30 12.38 20.49
CA LYS A 213 -10.70 13.75 20.11
C LYS A 213 -11.27 13.82 18.68
N ILE A 214 -10.71 13.06 17.74
CA ILE A 214 -11.22 12.96 16.37
C ILE A 214 -12.56 12.22 16.36
N ALA A 215 -12.67 11.11 17.08
CA ALA A 215 -13.85 10.28 17.14
C ALA A 215 -15.05 10.97 17.85
N ASP A 216 -14.79 11.98 18.67
CA ASP A 216 -15.82 12.78 19.37
C ASP A 216 -16.33 13.96 18.54
N GLN A 217 -15.82 14.17 17.32
CA GLN A 217 -16.30 15.25 16.46
C GLN A 217 -17.70 14.97 15.93
N VAL A 218 -18.47 16.03 15.76
CA VAL A 218 -19.83 15.94 15.21
C VAL A 218 -19.75 15.52 13.75
N VAL A 219 -20.54 14.50 13.40
CA VAL A 219 -20.65 13.96 12.04
C VAL A 219 -22.07 14.16 11.48
N ASP A 220 -22.21 14.04 10.18
CA ASP A 220 -23.50 13.95 9.49
C ASP A 220 -24.06 12.50 9.50
N GLY A 221 -25.20 12.30 8.82
CA GLY A 221 -25.83 10.98 8.71
C GLY A 221 -24.99 9.94 7.96
N GLY A 222 -24.00 10.36 7.18
CA GLY A 222 -23.04 9.50 6.47
C GLY A 222 -21.72 9.29 7.21
N HIS A 223 -21.68 9.70 8.49
CA HIS A 223 -20.46 9.67 9.32
C HIS A 223 -19.32 10.58 8.83
N TRP A 224 -19.59 11.55 7.97
CA TRP A 224 -18.60 12.55 7.57
C TRP A 224 -18.53 13.67 8.63
N PRO A 225 -17.33 14.05 9.10
CA PRO A 225 -17.20 15.14 10.07
C PRO A 225 -17.77 16.46 9.50
N ARG A 226 -18.64 17.14 10.25
CA ARG A 226 -19.22 18.42 9.82
C ARG A 226 -18.17 19.50 9.59
N HIS A 227 -17.05 19.43 10.29
CA HIS A 227 -15.86 20.25 10.05
C HIS A 227 -14.72 19.35 9.61
N ASN A 228 -14.19 19.58 8.42
CA ASN A 228 -13.11 18.78 7.88
C ASN A 228 -11.95 18.60 8.87
N ILE A 229 -11.52 17.36 9.01
CA ILE A 229 -10.39 16.98 9.87
C ILE A 229 -9.23 16.58 8.95
N TYR A 230 -8.37 17.56 8.69
CA TYR A 230 -7.24 17.35 7.79
C TYR A 230 -6.12 16.55 8.44
N ILE A 231 -5.46 15.75 7.62
CA ILE A 231 -4.13 15.20 7.85
C ILE A 231 -3.17 16.24 7.26
N ASP A 232 -2.57 17.06 8.14
CA ASP A 232 -1.70 18.15 7.69
C ASP A 232 -0.51 17.61 6.93
N LYS A 233 0.13 16.59 7.49
CA LYS A 233 1.20 15.80 6.85
C LYS A 233 1.38 14.46 7.54
N VAL A 234 2.03 13.53 6.83
CA VAL A 234 2.55 12.29 7.39
C VAL A 234 4.05 12.21 7.14
N VAL A 235 4.82 11.83 8.15
CA VAL A 235 6.27 11.68 8.03
C VAL A 235 6.74 10.33 8.54
N VAL A 236 7.82 9.83 7.95
CA VAL A 236 8.54 8.67 8.47
C VAL A 236 9.38 9.14 9.66
N LEU A 237 9.36 8.36 10.73
CA LEU A 237 10.22 8.53 11.90
C LEU A 237 11.36 7.52 11.83
N ASP A 238 12.55 7.94 12.21
CA ASP A 238 13.73 7.07 12.31
C ASP A 238 13.64 6.09 13.48
#